data_e10f3d925ed64b093daebcab0a6ae8f2
#
_entry.id   e10f3d925ed64b093daebcab0a6ae8f2
#
_cell.length_a   1.000
_cell.length_b   1.000
_cell.length_c   1.000
_cell.angle_alpha   90.00
_cell.angle_beta   90.00
_cell.angle_gamma   90.00
#
_symmetry.space_group_name_H-M   'P 1'
#
loop_
_entity.id
_entity.type
_entity.pdbx_description
1 polymer ?
#
loop_
_entity_poly.entity_id
_entity_poly.type
_entity_poly.pdbx_seq_one_letter_code
_entity_poly.pdbx_strand_id
1 'polypeptide(L)'
;MINLCVVFLCDKAYFNKFVNTCNQLITRGKYKGDICLVIGDDLHNDKMLDCDIIKNNNITIKYFPNITFTKEFLEVNNRINTDGRHITKKFQWHKLHLFNIFFKNWEYIFYLDCGLTIFSDISPIINQVQEHTLLAHSDAYPVYEWRLYTQFDKTHPMFTSLNDTYDLNIDYFQTTMMLYDTKIIKENTFNELYDLTLEYPISTTNEQGIMALYFTNIEPRFKQIRTRNENIYFYDYLKRDQTKEYIMLKMC
;
A
#
# COMPACT_ATOMS: atom_id res chain seq x y z
N MET A 1 12.05 -21.64 5.36
CA MET A 1 12.00 -20.44 4.48
C MET A 1 10.66 -19.80 4.76
N ILE A 2 10.60 -18.46 4.94
CA ILE A 2 9.33 -17.75 5.19
C ILE A 2 8.47 -17.84 3.93
N ASN A 3 7.23 -18.29 4.05
CA ASN A 3 6.25 -18.31 2.94
C ASN A 3 5.70 -16.89 2.73
N LEU A 4 6.40 -16.08 1.92
CA LEU A 4 6.13 -14.67 1.68
C LEU A 4 6.01 -14.41 0.19
N CYS A 5 5.01 -13.61 -0.19
CA CYS A 5 4.88 -13.07 -1.55
C CYS A 5 5.13 -11.56 -1.55
N VAL A 6 5.98 -11.09 -2.47
CA VAL A 6 6.04 -9.66 -2.78
C VAL A 6 4.94 -9.31 -3.77
N VAL A 7 4.12 -8.34 -3.43
CA VAL A 7 2.97 -7.93 -4.22
C VAL A 7 3.17 -6.52 -4.76
N PHE A 8 2.99 -6.37 -6.07
CA PHE A 8 2.86 -5.09 -6.76
C PHE A 8 1.43 -4.88 -7.23
N LEU A 9 1.06 -3.63 -7.37
CA LEU A 9 -0.22 -3.25 -7.93
C LEU A 9 0.01 -2.11 -8.93
N CYS A 10 -0.45 -2.28 -10.17
CA CYS A 10 -0.32 -1.22 -11.16
C CYS A 10 -1.46 -1.22 -12.17
N ASP A 11 -1.77 -0.05 -12.67
CA ASP A 11 -2.51 0.19 -13.90
C ASP A 11 -1.56 0.24 -15.10
N LYS A 12 -2.12 0.39 -16.29
CA LYS A 12 -1.36 0.47 -17.53
C LYS A 12 -0.36 1.63 -17.54
N ALA A 13 -0.70 2.76 -16.93
CA ALA A 13 0.17 3.94 -16.86
C ALA A 13 1.42 3.70 -15.99
N TYR A 14 1.30 2.84 -14.97
CA TYR A 14 2.39 2.52 -14.05
C TYR A 14 3.14 1.25 -14.40
N PHE A 15 2.77 0.53 -15.46
CA PHE A 15 3.37 -0.75 -15.82
C PHE A 15 4.89 -0.70 -15.99
N ASN A 16 5.42 0.32 -16.66
CA ASN A 16 6.88 0.48 -16.82
C ASN A 16 7.59 0.73 -15.47
N LYS A 17 6.93 1.39 -14.52
CA LYS A 17 7.46 1.56 -13.16
C LYS A 17 7.48 0.22 -12.43
N PHE A 18 6.43 -0.59 -12.57
CA PHE A 18 6.41 -1.97 -12.06
C PHE A 18 7.60 -2.76 -12.59
N VAL A 19 7.78 -2.82 -13.93
CA VAL A 19 8.89 -3.55 -14.56
C VAL A 19 10.24 -3.13 -13.98
N ASN A 20 10.48 -1.83 -13.83
CA ASN A 20 11.72 -1.31 -13.30
C ASN A 20 11.93 -1.70 -11.82
N THR A 21 10.91 -1.50 -10.96
CA THR A 21 11.01 -1.82 -9.53
C THR A 21 11.14 -3.33 -9.31
N CYS A 22 10.38 -4.13 -10.06
CA CYS A 22 10.46 -5.59 -10.01
C CYS A 22 11.84 -6.12 -10.44
N ASN A 23 12.42 -5.56 -11.52
CA ASN A 23 13.79 -5.91 -11.92
C ASN A 23 14.82 -5.56 -10.84
N GLN A 24 14.68 -4.41 -10.18
CA GLN A 24 15.55 -4.04 -9.05
C GLN A 24 15.35 -4.98 -7.84
N LEU A 25 14.11 -5.39 -7.56
CA LEU A 25 13.79 -6.36 -6.51
C LEU A 25 14.57 -7.68 -6.70
N ILE A 26 14.58 -8.18 -7.92
CA ILE A 26 15.23 -9.45 -8.27
C ILE A 26 16.76 -9.29 -8.25
N THR A 27 17.27 -8.26 -8.93
CA THR A 27 18.72 -8.11 -9.19
C THR A 27 19.49 -7.54 -8.01
N ARG A 28 18.98 -6.47 -7.39
CA ARG A 28 19.64 -5.76 -6.28
C ARG A 28 19.08 -6.20 -4.94
N GLY A 29 17.75 -6.33 -4.85
CA GLY A 29 17.03 -6.79 -3.66
C GLY A 29 17.26 -8.26 -3.35
N LYS A 30 17.82 -9.04 -4.30
CA LYS A 30 18.16 -10.47 -4.19
C LYS A 30 16.97 -11.34 -3.81
N TYR A 31 15.76 -10.88 -4.07
CA TYR A 31 14.55 -11.60 -3.74
C TYR A 31 14.36 -12.79 -4.70
N LYS A 32 14.04 -13.97 -4.14
CA LYS A 32 13.88 -15.23 -4.88
C LYS A 32 12.56 -15.94 -4.57
N GLY A 33 11.70 -15.32 -3.77
CA GLY A 33 10.38 -15.85 -3.42
C GLY A 33 9.32 -15.49 -4.47
N ASP A 34 8.08 -15.75 -4.13
CA ASP A 34 6.94 -15.49 -4.99
C ASP A 34 6.70 -14.00 -5.21
N ILE A 35 6.37 -13.65 -6.45
CA ILE A 35 5.98 -12.29 -6.84
C ILE A 35 4.59 -12.34 -7.45
N CYS A 36 3.71 -11.45 -7.01
CA CYS A 36 2.36 -11.29 -7.55
C CYS A 36 2.17 -9.86 -8.07
N LEU A 37 1.65 -9.74 -9.29
CA LEU A 37 1.20 -8.49 -9.88
C LEU A 37 -0.32 -8.43 -9.86
N VAL A 38 -0.87 -7.50 -9.09
CA VAL A 38 -2.30 -7.17 -9.08
C VAL A 38 -2.60 -6.15 -10.17
N ILE A 39 -3.60 -6.44 -10.99
CA ILE A 39 -4.02 -5.62 -12.12
C ILE A 39 -5.53 -5.36 -12.10
N GLY A 40 -5.94 -4.26 -12.72
CA GLY A 40 -7.34 -3.92 -13.01
C GLY A 40 -7.74 -4.18 -14.46
N ASP A 41 -8.89 -3.62 -14.84
CA ASP A 41 -9.51 -3.84 -16.16
C ASP A 41 -8.64 -3.38 -17.33
N ASP A 42 -7.85 -2.31 -17.16
CA ASP A 42 -7.06 -1.70 -18.22
C ASP A 42 -5.84 -2.53 -18.65
N LEU A 43 -5.36 -3.43 -17.78
CA LEU A 43 -4.30 -4.39 -18.07
C LEU A 43 -4.83 -5.81 -18.30
N HIS A 44 -6.09 -6.09 -18.00
CA HIS A 44 -6.64 -7.43 -18.20
C HIS A 44 -6.57 -7.84 -19.68
N ASN A 45 -5.87 -8.92 -19.96
CA ASN A 45 -5.57 -9.41 -21.32
C ASN A 45 -4.73 -8.45 -22.19
N ASP A 46 -4.04 -7.47 -21.62
CA ASP A 46 -3.16 -6.58 -22.38
C ASP A 46 -1.82 -7.29 -22.72
N LYS A 47 -1.33 -7.02 -23.94
CA LYS A 47 -0.05 -7.58 -24.43
C LYS A 47 1.17 -7.15 -23.60
N MET A 48 1.09 -6.08 -22.85
CA MET A 48 2.17 -5.66 -21.94
C MET A 48 2.51 -6.75 -20.92
N LEU A 49 1.54 -7.60 -20.54
CA LEU A 49 1.75 -8.72 -19.63
C LEU A 49 2.60 -9.84 -20.22
N ASP A 50 2.84 -9.86 -21.53
CA ASP A 50 3.69 -10.84 -22.21
C ASP A 50 5.20 -10.55 -22.11
N CYS A 51 5.62 -9.60 -21.29
CA CYS A 51 7.02 -9.17 -21.16
C CYS A 51 7.90 -10.21 -20.44
N ASP A 52 9.20 -10.13 -20.73
CA ASP A 52 10.21 -11.10 -20.25
C ASP A 52 10.29 -11.17 -18.71
N ILE A 53 10.13 -10.04 -18.02
CA ILE A 53 10.24 -10.03 -16.56
C ILE A 53 9.15 -10.90 -15.92
N ILE A 54 7.94 -10.89 -16.47
CA ILE A 54 6.83 -11.71 -15.98
C ILE A 54 7.09 -13.18 -16.28
N LYS A 55 7.45 -13.50 -17.53
CA LYS A 55 7.65 -14.89 -17.99
C LYS A 55 8.84 -15.56 -17.30
N ASN A 56 9.97 -14.86 -17.24
CA ASN A 56 11.23 -15.44 -16.75
C ASN A 56 11.27 -15.60 -15.23
N ASN A 57 10.38 -14.92 -14.50
CA ASN A 57 10.35 -14.96 -13.02
C ASN A 57 9.06 -15.58 -12.47
N ASN A 58 8.24 -16.22 -13.33
CA ASN A 58 6.99 -16.87 -12.93
C ASN A 58 6.08 -15.98 -12.08
N ILE A 59 5.96 -14.69 -12.44
CA ILE A 59 5.16 -13.73 -11.69
C ILE A 59 3.69 -14.09 -11.81
N THR A 60 3.03 -14.31 -10.68
CA THR A 60 1.60 -14.54 -10.61
C THR A 60 0.85 -13.27 -10.97
N ILE A 61 -0.01 -13.31 -11.99
CA ILE A 61 -0.89 -12.18 -12.32
C ILE A 61 -2.23 -12.42 -11.65
N LYS A 62 -2.65 -11.48 -10.80
CA LYS A 62 -3.97 -11.50 -10.18
C LYS A 62 -4.81 -10.33 -10.70
N TYR A 63 -5.83 -10.65 -11.46
CA TYR A 63 -6.83 -9.69 -11.89
C TYR A 63 -7.93 -9.54 -10.83
N PHE A 64 -8.27 -8.30 -10.54
CA PHE A 64 -9.50 -7.91 -9.87
C PHE A 64 -10.21 -6.85 -10.73
N PRO A 65 -11.55 -6.90 -10.89
CA PRO A 65 -12.28 -5.84 -11.55
C PRO A 65 -12.06 -4.49 -10.86
N ASN A 66 -12.10 -3.41 -11.63
CA ASN A 66 -12.00 -2.08 -11.05
C ASN A 66 -13.13 -1.84 -10.04
N ILE A 67 -12.77 -1.26 -8.89
CA ILE A 67 -13.75 -0.91 -7.85
C ILE A 67 -14.71 0.15 -8.40
N THR A 68 -15.99 -0.15 -8.32
CA THR A 68 -17.06 0.77 -8.71
C THR A 68 -17.55 1.54 -7.50
N PHE A 69 -17.58 2.86 -7.60
CA PHE A 69 -18.06 3.73 -6.54
C PHE A 69 -19.40 4.35 -6.90
N THR A 70 -20.19 4.68 -5.88
CA THR A 70 -21.45 5.38 -6.05
C THR A 70 -21.22 6.80 -6.58
N LYS A 71 -22.26 7.39 -7.17
CA LYS A 71 -22.19 8.77 -7.66
C LYS A 71 -21.90 9.76 -6.52
N GLU A 72 -22.52 9.55 -5.38
CA GLU A 72 -22.36 10.34 -4.15
C GLU A 72 -20.91 10.30 -3.66
N PHE A 73 -20.30 9.11 -3.59
CA PHE A 73 -18.88 8.98 -3.26
C PHE A 73 -18.00 9.81 -4.20
N LEU A 74 -18.21 9.66 -5.51
CA LEU A 74 -17.40 10.34 -6.52
C LEU A 74 -17.56 11.87 -6.45
N GLU A 75 -18.75 12.37 -6.15
CA GLU A 75 -18.99 13.81 -5.99
C GLU A 75 -18.21 14.40 -4.81
N VAL A 76 -18.18 13.71 -3.68
CA VAL A 76 -17.40 14.15 -2.50
C VAL A 76 -15.91 14.00 -2.76
N ASN A 77 -15.45 12.82 -3.18
CA ASN A 77 -14.05 12.51 -3.34
C ASN A 77 -13.36 13.37 -4.43
N ASN A 78 -14.06 13.67 -5.54
CA ASN A 78 -13.52 14.54 -6.59
C ASN A 78 -13.35 16.01 -6.13
N ARG A 79 -14.17 16.50 -5.21
CA ARG A 79 -13.99 17.85 -4.63
C ARG A 79 -12.74 17.96 -3.78
N ILE A 80 -12.40 16.90 -3.08
CA ILE A 80 -11.24 16.85 -2.17
C ILE A 80 -9.94 16.66 -2.95
N ASN A 81 -9.97 15.83 -4.00
CA ASN A 81 -8.80 15.48 -4.81
C ASN A 81 -8.65 16.38 -6.04
N THR A 82 -8.26 17.64 -5.84
CA THR A 82 -8.22 18.68 -6.89
C THR A 82 -6.89 18.80 -7.64
N ASP A 83 -5.90 17.96 -7.36
CA ASP A 83 -4.53 18.10 -7.89
C ASP A 83 -4.31 17.59 -9.33
N GLY A 84 -5.37 17.38 -10.09
CA GLY A 84 -5.32 16.99 -11.52
C GLY A 84 -4.96 15.53 -11.79
N ARG A 85 -4.67 14.72 -10.78
CA ARG A 85 -4.32 13.30 -10.91
C ARG A 85 -5.51 12.34 -10.79
N HIS A 86 -6.73 12.81 -11.09
CA HIS A 86 -7.97 12.07 -10.82
C HIS A 86 -8.03 10.66 -11.40
N ILE A 87 -7.44 10.43 -12.58
CA ILE A 87 -7.52 9.11 -13.25
C ILE A 87 -6.59 8.12 -12.55
N THR A 88 -5.34 8.50 -12.28
CA THR A 88 -4.36 7.65 -11.60
C THR A 88 -4.72 7.40 -10.14
N LYS A 89 -5.35 8.37 -9.48
CA LYS A 89 -5.82 8.23 -8.10
C LYS A 89 -6.96 7.24 -7.93
N LYS A 90 -7.84 7.08 -8.93
CA LYS A 90 -8.90 6.06 -8.87
C LYS A 90 -8.33 4.66 -8.72
N PHE A 91 -7.22 4.36 -9.36
CA PHE A 91 -6.59 3.04 -9.26
C PHE A 91 -5.92 2.79 -7.90
N GLN A 92 -5.60 3.84 -7.12
CA GLN A 92 -5.07 3.67 -5.77
C GLN A 92 -6.04 2.90 -4.86
N TRP A 93 -7.36 3.09 -5.03
CA TRP A 93 -8.37 2.34 -4.30
C TRP A 93 -8.28 0.82 -4.52
N HIS A 94 -7.67 0.39 -5.61
CA HIS A 94 -7.43 -1.02 -5.90
C HIS A 94 -6.58 -1.72 -4.81
N LYS A 95 -5.84 -0.95 -3.99
CA LYS A 95 -5.10 -1.47 -2.83
C LYS A 95 -6.00 -2.13 -1.78
N LEU A 96 -7.30 -1.82 -1.73
CA LEU A 96 -8.23 -2.53 -0.85
C LEU A 96 -8.25 -4.04 -1.15
N HIS A 97 -8.03 -4.44 -2.40
CA HIS A 97 -7.92 -5.84 -2.80
C HIS A 97 -6.73 -6.58 -2.19
N LEU A 98 -5.71 -5.88 -1.67
CA LEU A 98 -4.58 -6.50 -0.97
C LEU A 98 -5.01 -7.28 0.29
N PHE A 99 -6.22 -6.99 0.79
CA PHE A 99 -6.84 -7.70 1.91
C PHE A 99 -7.94 -8.68 1.47
N ASN A 100 -7.90 -9.11 0.19
CA ASN A 100 -8.76 -10.18 -0.30
C ASN A 100 -8.25 -11.55 0.18
N ILE A 101 -9.17 -12.49 0.38
CA ILE A 101 -8.87 -13.85 0.84
C ILE A 101 -7.88 -14.59 -0.08
N PHE A 102 -7.75 -14.21 -1.34
CA PHE A 102 -6.75 -14.74 -2.28
C PHE A 102 -5.34 -14.69 -1.69
N PHE A 103 -4.98 -13.66 -0.95
CA PHE A 103 -3.63 -13.50 -0.39
C PHE A 103 -3.31 -14.43 0.77
N LYS A 104 -4.29 -15.16 1.30
CA LYS A 104 -4.07 -16.22 2.31
C LYS A 104 -3.36 -17.47 1.75
N ASN A 105 -3.06 -17.51 0.45
CA ASN A 105 -2.17 -18.53 -0.14
C ASN A 105 -0.72 -18.43 0.38
N TRP A 106 -0.33 -17.31 0.96
CA TRP A 106 0.95 -17.08 1.62
C TRP A 106 0.76 -16.75 3.09
N GLU A 107 1.80 -16.98 3.89
CA GLU A 107 1.78 -16.59 5.32
C GLU A 107 1.95 -15.09 5.49
N TYR A 108 2.79 -14.48 4.63
CA TYR A 108 3.10 -13.05 4.67
C TYR A 108 3.00 -12.44 3.29
N ILE A 109 2.58 -11.18 3.28
CA ILE A 109 2.61 -10.32 2.09
C ILE A 109 3.54 -9.15 2.34
N PHE A 110 4.39 -8.87 1.36
CA PHE A 110 5.15 -7.64 1.30
C PHE A 110 4.71 -6.82 0.10
N TYR A 111 3.79 -5.89 0.33
CA TYR A 111 3.32 -4.97 -0.71
C TYR A 111 4.32 -3.84 -0.92
N LEU A 112 4.61 -3.53 -2.18
CA LEU A 112 5.47 -2.44 -2.63
C LEU A 112 4.77 -1.62 -3.73
N ASP A 113 4.69 -0.31 -3.54
CA ASP A 113 4.27 0.59 -4.61
C ASP A 113 5.22 0.50 -5.81
N CYS A 114 4.67 0.55 -7.01
CA CYS A 114 5.45 0.74 -8.23
C CYS A 114 6.15 2.10 -8.20
N GLY A 115 7.45 2.13 -8.53
CA GLY A 115 8.27 3.36 -8.49
C GLY A 115 9.06 3.56 -7.21
N LEU A 116 9.10 2.55 -6.33
CA LEU A 116 10.16 2.43 -5.33
C LEU A 116 11.50 2.14 -6.03
N THR A 117 12.58 2.69 -5.51
CA THR A 117 13.93 2.33 -5.94
C THR A 117 14.56 1.41 -4.90
N ILE A 118 15.03 0.24 -5.34
CA ILE A 118 15.69 -0.77 -4.51
C ILE A 118 17.18 -0.74 -4.82
N PHE A 119 18.02 -0.55 -3.81
CA PHE A 119 19.47 -0.39 -3.93
C PHE A 119 20.24 -1.63 -3.51
N SER A 120 19.74 -2.38 -2.54
CA SER A 120 20.44 -3.52 -1.95
C SER A 120 19.47 -4.58 -1.42
N ASP A 121 20.02 -5.65 -0.83
CA ASP A 121 19.29 -6.80 -0.29
C ASP A 121 18.15 -6.38 0.65
N ILE A 122 16.93 -6.84 0.38
CA ILE A 122 15.72 -6.50 1.15
C ILE A 122 15.48 -7.42 2.36
N SER A 123 16.33 -8.43 2.57
CA SER A 123 16.18 -9.37 3.69
C SER A 123 16.05 -8.70 5.07
N PRO A 124 16.78 -7.59 5.37
CA PRO A 124 16.62 -6.90 6.65
C PRO A 124 15.22 -6.30 6.88
N ILE A 125 14.46 -6.04 5.80
CA ILE A 125 13.07 -5.59 5.88
C ILE A 125 12.15 -6.80 6.07
N ILE A 126 12.29 -7.82 5.21
CA ILE A 126 11.46 -9.03 5.24
C ILE A 126 11.56 -9.76 6.58
N ASN A 127 12.75 -9.81 7.18
CA ASN A 127 12.97 -10.48 8.46
C ASN A 127 12.30 -9.81 9.67
N GLN A 128 11.59 -8.69 9.45
CA GLN A 128 10.80 -8.02 10.49
C GLN A 128 9.37 -8.57 10.62
N VAL A 129 8.96 -9.54 9.80
CA VAL A 129 7.61 -10.14 9.87
C VAL A 129 7.21 -10.47 11.31
N GLN A 130 5.97 -10.18 11.65
CA GLN A 130 5.37 -10.47 12.95
C GLN A 130 3.98 -11.03 12.75
N GLU A 131 3.62 -12.03 13.55
CA GLU A 131 2.29 -12.62 13.51
C GLU A 131 1.20 -11.60 13.86
N HIS A 132 0.05 -11.71 13.20
CA HIS A 132 -1.14 -10.88 13.39
C HIS A 132 -0.90 -9.37 13.28
N THR A 133 0.09 -8.95 12.51
CA THR A 133 0.54 -7.55 12.46
C THR A 133 0.61 -7.04 11.03
N LEU A 134 0.32 -5.76 10.85
CA LEU A 134 0.61 -4.96 9.68
C LEU A 134 1.75 -4.00 10.03
N LEU A 135 2.93 -4.21 9.45
CA LEU A 135 4.08 -3.34 9.57
C LEU A 135 4.11 -2.37 8.40
N ALA A 136 4.08 -1.08 8.68
CA ALA A 136 4.19 -0.03 7.68
C ALA A 136 4.94 1.18 8.25
N HIS A 137 5.27 2.14 7.41
CA HIS A 137 5.95 3.35 7.82
C HIS A 137 4.93 4.43 8.20
N SER A 138 5.02 4.96 9.42
CA SER A 138 4.26 6.15 9.80
C SER A 138 4.76 7.38 9.05
N ASP A 139 3.86 8.18 8.54
CA ASP A 139 4.17 9.47 7.90
C ASP A 139 4.80 10.45 8.90
N ALA A 140 4.41 10.34 10.16
CA ALA A 140 4.85 11.23 11.25
C ALA A 140 6.14 10.77 11.94
N TYR A 141 6.64 9.57 11.64
CA TYR A 141 7.87 9.05 12.25
C TYR A 141 9.09 9.88 11.85
N PRO A 142 10.02 10.22 12.77
CA PRO A 142 10.06 9.80 14.18
C PRO A 142 9.41 10.80 15.15
N VAL A 143 8.90 11.92 14.70
CA VAL A 143 8.41 13.02 15.55
C VAL A 143 6.96 12.83 15.97
N TYR A 144 6.17 12.12 15.15
CA TYR A 144 4.74 11.83 15.35
C TYR A 144 3.87 13.10 15.52
N GLU A 145 4.24 14.18 14.83
CA GLU A 145 3.51 15.46 14.86
C GLU A 145 2.18 15.44 14.09
N TRP A 146 2.08 14.54 13.11
CA TRP A 146 0.85 14.34 12.34
C TRP A 146 0.07 13.14 12.87
N ARG A 147 -1.24 13.26 12.85
CA ARG A 147 -2.16 12.24 13.35
C ARG A 147 -3.16 11.84 12.27
N LEU A 148 -3.87 10.76 12.50
CA LEU A 148 -4.83 10.17 11.56
C LEU A 148 -5.87 11.20 11.08
N TYR A 149 -6.29 12.16 11.92
CA TYR A 149 -7.22 13.22 11.52
C TYR A 149 -6.74 14.04 10.31
N THR A 150 -5.43 14.09 10.04
CA THR A 150 -4.88 14.81 8.88
C THR A 150 -5.16 14.13 7.56
N GLN A 151 -5.60 12.89 7.59
CA GLN A 151 -5.94 12.10 6.42
C GLN A 151 -7.37 12.35 5.92
N PHE A 152 -8.14 13.19 6.60
CA PHE A 152 -9.55 13.44 6.29
C PHE A 152 -9.84 14.94 6.13
N ASP A 153 -10.83 15.27 5.29
CA ASP A 153 -11.30 16.65 5.10
C ASP A 153 -12.07 17.14 6.33
N LYS A 154 -11.39 17.94 7.15
CA LYS A 154 -11.94 18.52 8.39
C LYS A 154 -13.06 19.53 8.16
N THR A 155 -13.19 20.03 6.94
CA THR A 155 -14.22 21.02 6.59
C THR A 155 -15.56 20.36 6.22
N HIS A 156 -15.54 19.07 5.96
CA HIS A 156 -16.74 18.32 5.58
C HIS A 156 -17.59 17.97 6.83
N PRO A 157 -18.93 18.11 6.78
CA PRO A 157 -19.79 17.81 7.95
C PRO A 157 -19.63 16.38 8.52
N MET A 158 -19.31 15.41 7.69
CA MET A 158 -19.09 14.02 8.13
C MET A 158 -17.85 13.86 9.02
N PHE A 159 -16.92 14.82 9.01
CA PHE A 159 -15.73 14.75 9.86
C PHE A 159 -16.08 14.72 11.35
N THR A 160 -17.12 15.44 11.77
CA THR A 160 -17.59 15.42 13.17
C THR A 160 -18.02 14.02 13.57
N SER A 161 -18.88 13.37 12.78
CA SER A 161 -19.32 12.00 13.04
C SER A 161 -18.16 11.01 13.06
N LEU A 162 -17.22 11.12 12.11
CA LEU A 162 -16.01 10.30 12.08
C LEU A 162 -15.18 10.44 13.36
N ASN A 163 -14.95 11.69 13.80
CA ASN A 163 -14.14 12.00 14.99
C ASN A 163 -14.84 11.63 16.31
N ASP A 164 -16.18 11.61 16.32
CA ASP A 164 -16.96 11.16 17.49
C ASP A 164 -16.98 9.63 17.60
N THR A 165 -16.81 8.93 16.46
CA THR A 165 -16.87 7.46 16.41
C THR A 165 -15.51 6.81 16.65
N TYR A 166 -14.43 7.42 16.14
CA TYR A 166 -13.08 6.84 16.13
C TYR A 166 -12.05 7.78 16.75
N ASP A 167 -11.01 7.19 17.36
CA ASP A 167 -9.85 7.96 17.80
C ASP A 167 -8.99 8.37 16.60
N LEU A 168 -9.11 9.61 16.18
CA LEU A 168 -8.32 10.18 15.10
C LEU A 168 -7.03 10.86 15.59
N ASN A 169 -6.81 10.96 16.89
CA ASN A 169 -5.59 11.55 17.46
C ASN A 169 -4.50 10.51 17.71
N ILE A 170 -4.43 9.50 16.86
CA ILE A 170 -3.45 8.43 16.91
C ILE A 170 -2.51 8.47 15.71
N ASP A 171 -1.44 7.68 15.77
CA ASP A 171 -0.53 7.50 14.65
C ASP A 171 -1.21 6.77 13.47
N TYR A 172 -0.67 6.98 12.27
CA TYR A 172 -1.18 6.36 11.05
C TYR A 172 -0.01 5.98 10.13
N PHE A 173 -0.26 5.29 9.05
CA PHE A 173 0.78 4.77 8.17
C PHE A 173 0.56 5.13 6.69
N GLN A 174 1.67 5.11 5.95
CA GLN A 174 1.68 5.18 4.50
C GLN A 174 1.40 3.81 3.88
N THR A 175 0.61 3.78 2.81
CA THR A 175 0.33 2.56 2.03
C THR A 175 1.35 2.29 0.92
N THR A 176 2.49 2.98 0.94
CA THR A 176 3.56 2.84 -0.06
C THR A 176 4.29 1.50 0.06
N MET A 177 4.41 1.02 1.29
CA MET A 177 5.05 -0.23 1.66
C MET A 177 4.34 -0.82 2.86
N MET A 178 3.88 -2.07 2.76
CA MET A 178 3.21 -2.79 3.85
C MET A 178 3.72 -4.22 3.91
N LEU A 179 4.17 -4.65 5.09
CA LEU A 179 4.58 -6.02 5.37
C LEU A 179 3.64 -6.60 6.42
N TYR A 180 2.84 -7.61 6.06
CA TYR A 180 1.82 -8.11 6.98
C TYR A 180 1.63 -9.63 6.96
N ASP A 181 1.19 -10.15 8.10
CA ASP A 181 0.70 -11.51 8.26
C ASP A 181 -0.69 -11.64 7.65
N THR A 182 -0.90 -12.61 6.78
CA THR A 182 -2.20 -12.83 6.12
C THR A 182 -3.29 -13.33 7.07
N LYS A 183 -2.94 -13.72 8.29
CA LYS A 183 -3.92 -14.04 9.35
C LYS A 183 -4.77 -12.83 9.75
N ILE A 184 -4.32 -11.60 9.47
CA ILE A 184 -5.15 -10.39 9.67
C ILE A 184 -6.28 -10.27 8.65
N ILE A 185 -6.20 -10.99 7.52
CA ILE A 185 -7.24 -11.01 6.50
C ILE A 185 -8.36 -11.94 6.97
N LYS A 186 -9.52 -11.40 7.22
CA LYS A 186 -10.78 -12.12 7.45
C LYS A 186 -11.52 -12.29 6.12
N GLU A 187 -12.54 -13.12 6.09
CA GLU A 187 -13.34 -13.38 4.89
C GLU A 187 -13.98 -12.10 4.32
N ASN A 188 -14.35 -11.19 5.19
CA ASN A 188 -15.05 -9.95 4.88
C ASN A 188 -14.17 -8.69 4.89
N THR A 189 -12.86 -8.78 5.16
CA THR A 189 -11.98 -7.59 5.32
C THR A 189 -12.04 -6.64 4.12
N PHE A 190 -12.05 -7.17 2.90
CA PHE A 190 -12.20 -6.31 1.71
C PHE A 190 -13.53 -5.56 1.71
N ASN A 191 -14.63 -6.23 2.05
CA ASN A 191 -15.96 -5.61 2.08
C ASN A 191 -16.04 -4.56 3.20
N GLU A 192 -15.51 -4.85 4.38
CA GLU A 192 -15.45 -3.89 5.49
C GLU A 192 -14.68 -2.62 5.12
N LEU A 193 -13.54 -2.76 4.45
CA LEU A 193 -12.76 -1.62 3.94
C LEU A 193 -13.52 -0.84 2.86
N TYR A 194 -14.22 -1.54 1.97
CA TYR A 194 -15.04 -0.92 0.92
C TYR A 194 -16.23 -0.17 1.52
N ASP A 195 -16.96 -0.78 2.45
CA ASP A 195 -18.10 -0.16 3.13
C ASP A 195 -17.67 1.08 3.91
N LEU A 196 -16.54 0.99 4.64
CA LEU A 196 -15.94 2.12 5.35
C LEU A 196 -15.55 3.27 4.38
N THR A 197 -15.11 2.91 3.17
CA THR A 197 -14.81 3.90 2.11
C THR A 197 -16.06 4.64 1.67
N LEU A 198 -17.18 3.94 1.52
CA LEU A 198 -18.46 4.56 1.15
C LEU A 198 -19.06 5.38 2.28
N GLU A 199 -18.90 4.93 3.52
CA GLU A 199 -19.39 5.62 4.71
C GLU A 199 -18.64 6.94 4.95
N TYR A 200 -17.32 6.95 4.72
CA TYR A 200 -16.47 8.15 4.92
C TYR A 200 -15.72 8.54 3.64
N PRO A 201 -16.40 9.06 2.61
CA PRO A 201 -15.80 9.43 1.32
C PRO A 201 -14.87 10.66 1.40
N ILE A 202 -14.53 11.10 2.60
CA ILE A 202 -13.80 12.32 2.93
C ILE A 202 -12.29 12.10 3.14
N SER A 203 -11.76 10.93 2.77
CA SER A 203 -10.31 10.73 2.82
C SER A 203 -9.59 11.60 1.79
N THR A 204 -8.65 12.44 2.26
CA THR A 204 -7.83 13.32 1.41
C THR A 204 -6.64 12.58 0.78
N THR A 205 -6.36 11.38 1.26
CA THR A 205 -5.26 10.52 0.82
C THR A 205 -5.76 9.21 0.20
N ASN A 206 -7.00 9.23 -0.34
CA ASN A 206 -7.67 8.07 -0.94
C ASN A 206 -7.72 6.86 0.02
N GLU A 207 -7.28 5.70 -0.43
CA GLU A 207 -7.30 4.45 0.33
C GLU A 207 -6.47 4.50 1.62
N GLN A 208 -5.42 5.33 1.67
CA GLN A 208 -4.51 5.39 2.82
C GLN A 208 -5.24 5.79 4.10
N GLY A 209 -6.08 6.85 4.06
CA GLY A 209 -6.83 7.28 5.23
C GLY A 209 -7.79 6.21 5.73
N ILE A 210 -8.48 5.52 4.82
CA ILE A 210 -9.43 4.45 5.16
C ILE A 210 -8.70 3.23 5.72
N MET A 211 -7.62 2.77 5.08
CA MET A 211 -6.84 1.64 5.57
C MET A 211 -6.20 1.94 6.92
N ALA A 212 -5.68 3.17 7.10
CA ALA A 212 -5.15 3.60 8.38
C ALA A 212 -6.24 3.60 9.46
N LEU A 213 -7.42 4.15 9.18
CA LEU A 213 -8.57 4.11 10.10
C LEU A 213 -8.92 2.67 10.49
N TYR A 214 -9.03 1.78 9.52
CA TYR A 214 -9.39 0.39 9.76
C TYR A 214 -8.37 -0.34 10.64
N PHE A 215 -7.07 -0.26 10.28
CA PHE A 215 -6.03 -1.02 10.98
C PHE A 215 -5.48 -0.35 12.25
N THR A 216 -5.99 0.82 12.62
CA THR A 216 -5.66 1.47 13.89
C THR A 216 -6.83 1.49 14.88
N ASN A 217 -8.08 1.56 14.39
CA ASN A 217 -9.27 1.67 15.23
C ASN A 217 -10.16 0.41 15.24
N ILE A 218 -10.48 -0.14 14.06
CA ILE A 218 -11.45 -1.25 13.95
C ILE A 218 -10.76 -2.58 14.19
N GLU A 219 -9.66 -2.82 13.49
CA GLU A 219 -8.79 -3.99 13.64
C GLU A 219 -7.37 -3.54 13.94
N PRO A 220 -7.03 -3.16 15.17
CA PRO A 220 -5.76 -2.54 15.51
C PRO A 220 -4.59 -3.51 15.31
N ARG A 221 -4.02 -3.51 14.10
CA ARG A 221 -2.92 -4.39 13.67
C ARG A 221 -1.68 -3.62 13.26
N PHE A 222 -1.80 -2.30 13.03
CA PHE A 222 -0.67 -1.48 12.62
C PHE A 222 0.41 -1.40 13.69
N LYS A 223 1.66 -1.55 13.25
CA LYS A 223 2.87 -1.20 14.01
C LYS A 223 3.89 -0.55 13.08
N GLN A 224 4.64 0.40 13.63
CA GLN A 224 5.74 1.02 12.92
C GLN A 224 6.80 -0.02 12.54
N ILE A 225 7.11 -0.13 11.25
CA ILE A 225 8.23 -0.93 10.78
C ILE A 225 9.55 -0.26 11.16
N ARG A 226 10.56 -1.04 11.54
CA ARG A 226 11.89 -0.48 11.78
C ARG A 226 12.49 -0.03 10.44
N THR A 227 12.85 1.26 10.35
CA THR A 227 13.30 1.90 9.10
C THR A 227 14.82 2.03 8.99
N ARG A 228 15.56 1.69 10.05
CA ARG A 228 17.03 1.75 10.03
C ARG A 228 17.66 0.76 10.98
N ASN A 229 18.92 0.40 10.70
CA ASN A 229 19.83 -0.27 11.60
C ASN A 229 21.19 0.42 11.48
N GLU A 230 21.73 0.96 12.59
CA GLU A 230 22.96 1.75 12.61
C GLU A 230 23.00 2.81 11.48
N ASN A 231 23.80 2.57 10.43
CA ASN A 231 24.01 3.49 9.31
C ASN A 231 23.20 3.14 8.06
N ILE A 232 22.44 2.04 8.04
CA ILE A 232 21.67 1.59 6.88
C ILE A 232 20.21 1.93 7.09
N TYR A 233 19.62 2.68 6.16
CA TYR A 233 18.20 3.00 6.12
C TYR A 233 17.48 1.95 5.31
N PHE A 234 16.53 1.24 5.92
CA PHE A 234 15.75 0.21 5.24
C PHE A 234 14.74 0.82 4.27
N TYR A 235 14.14 1.93 4.68
CA TYR A 235 13.18 2.68 3.88
C TYR A 235 13.20 4.16 4.27
N ASP A 236 13.04 5.04 3.28
CA ASP A 236 12.78 6.47 3.49
C ASP A 236 11.84 6.97 2.38
N TYR A 237 11.20 8.11 2.63
CA TYR A 237 10.23 8.73 1.75
C TYR A 237 10.65 10.16 1.44
N LEU A 238 10.58 10.53 0.14
CA LEU A 238 10.80 11.89 -0.39
C LEU A 238 12.22 12.46 -0.40
N LYS A 239 13.12 12.08 0.49
CA LYS A 239 14.46 12.71 0.56
C LYS A 239 15.57 11.68 0.54
N ARG A 240 16.36 11.72 -0.53
CA ARG A 240 17.63 11.00 -0.57
C ARG A 240 18.72 11.87 0.05
N ASP A 241 19.25 11.43 1.16
CA ASP A 241 20.50 11.95 1.72
C ASP A 241 21.66 11.14 1.15
N GLN A 242 22.52 11.78 0.34
CA GLN A 242 23.63 11.09 -0.33
C GLN A 242 24.69 10.56 0.65
N THR A 243 24.65 11.00 1.91
CA THR A 243 25.56 10.52 2.96
C THR A 243 25.08 9.23 3.63
N LYS A 244 23.87 8.75 3.27
CA LYS A 244 23.25 7.57 3.86
C LYS A 244 23.16 6.43 2.86
N GLU A 245 23.29 5.22 3.35
CA GLU A 245 23.02 4.01 2.59
C GLU A 245 21.54 3.61 2.77
N TYR A 246 20.88 3.30 1.66
CA TYR A 246 19.48 2.88 1.64
C TYR A 246 19.33 1.47 1.09
N ILE A 247 18.43 0.68 1.66
CA ILE A 247 17.95 -0.55 1.02
C ILE A 247 16.89 -0.16 -0.02
N MET A 248 15.96 0.70 0.36
CA MET A 248 14.83 1.08 -0.48
C MET A 248 14.45 2.55 -0.22
N LEU A 249 13.99 3.23 -1.27
CA LEU A 249 13.59 4.63 -1.20
C LEU A 249 12.40 4.92 -2.12
N LYS A 250 11.42 5.65 -1.62
CA LYS A 250 10.37 6.25 -2.43
C LYS A 250 10.78 7.68 -2.78
N MET A 251 11.10 7.92 -4.05
CA MET A 251 11.30 9.26 -4.57
C MET A 251 10.02 9.77 -5.23
N CYS A 252 9.67 11.02 -5.01
CA CYS A 252 8.60 11.73 -5.72
C CYS A 252 9.11 12.39 -6.99
#